data_1362e4f4e4494812bde58349fdeae5bc
#
_entry.id   1362e4f4e4494812bde58349fdeae5bc
#
_cell.length_a   1.000
_cell.length_b   1.000
_cell.length_c   1.000
_cell.angle_alpha   90.00
_cell.angle_beta   90.00
_cell.angle_gamma   90.00
#
_symmetry.space_group_name_H-M   'P 1'
#
loop_
_entity.id
_entity.type
_entity.pdbx_description
1 polymer ?
#
loop_
_entity_poly.entity_id
_entity_poly.type
_entity_poly.pdbx_seq_one_letter_code
_entity_poly.pdbx_strand_id
1 'polypeptide(L)'
;MNIVSKDILHPCTSCGGCAAVCPANAIVMVLNEQGFYRPVLDVDKCVDCSLCTKVCYKYDDVKPYNIAEHKEILMLACQARDNATLNTTTSGGIAYLLAKALYRQGYKCIGVVYDTLDDSAKHVCAADEKDIEYFKGSKYIQSMTYPTFKRMLDKEEKREKTVLFGTPCQIYAVDKFLKRINRRNDFLLVDIYCHGCPSLKIWHKYVQEIKKLIKKPRFCLLYTSDAADDLTRVD
;
A
#
# COMPACT_ATOMS: atom_id res chain seq x y z
N MET A 1 -4.32 -23.74 -11.21
CA MET A 1 -4.57 -23.26 -9.82
C MET A 1 -4.85 -21.76 -9.88
N ASN A 2 -5.92 -21.28 -9.26
CA ASN A 2 -6.31 -19.87 -9.25
C ASN A 2 -6.55 -19.36 -7.82
N ILE A 3 -6.95 -18.09 -7.67
CA ILE A 3 -7.03 -17.39 -6.37
C ILE A 3 -8.10 -17.96 -5.40
N VAL A 4 -9.01 -18.80 -5.88
CA VAL A 4 -10.03 -19.47 -5.04
C VAL A 4 -9.62 -20.86 -4.58
N SER A 5 -8.42 -21.34 -4.93
CA SER A 5 -7.88 -22.60 -4.43
C SER A 5 -7.88 -22.63 -2.91
N LYS A 6 -8.20 -23.79 -2.32
CA LYS A 6 -8.25 -24.00 -0.88
C LYS A 6 -6.89 -24.30 -0.24
N ASP A 7 -5.86 -24.59 -1.05
CA ASP A 7 -4.51 -24.90 -0.59
C ASP A 7 -3.79 -23.60 -0.19
N ILE A 8 -4.21 -23.01 0.91
CA ILE A 8 -3.72 -21.73 1.42
C ILE A 8 -2.86 -21.95 2.66
N LEU A 9 -1.74 -21.25 2.73
CA LEU A 9 -0.84 -21.25 3.88
C LEU A 9 -1.15 -20.09 4.83
N HIS A 10 -1.61 -18.96 4.28
CA HIS A 10 -1.85 -17.73 5.03
C HIS A 10 -3.19 -17.08 4.64
N PRO A 11 -3.81 -16.29 5.53
CA PRO A 11 -5.04 -15.57 5.21
C PRO A 11 -4.83 -14.50 4.13
N CYS A 12 -5.89 -14.16 3.43
CA CYS A 12 -5.86 -13.07 2.43
C CYS A 12 -5.69 -11.71 3.12
N THR A 13 -4.64 -10.98 2.74
CA THR A 13 -4.34 -9.63 3.24
C THR A 13 -5.00 -8.51 2.42
N SER A 14 -5.74 -8.84 1.37
CA SER A 14 -6.43 -7.87 0.49
C SER A 14 -5.48 -6.91 -0.24
N CYS A 15 -4.24 -7.30 -0.50
CA CYS A 15 -3.23 -6.45 -1.15
C CYS A 15 -3.54 -6.07 -2.60
N GLY A 16 -4.51 -6.76 -3.26
CA GLY A 16 -4.91 -6.47 -4.65
C GLY A 16 -3.94 -6.99 -5.72
N GLY A 17 -2.81 -7.58 -5.35
CA GLY A 17 -1.79 -8.07 -6.29
C GLY A 17 -2.34 -9.07 -7.30
N CYS A 18 -3.20 -10.01 -6.86
CA CYS A 18 -3.81 -11.02 -7.73
C CYS A 18 -4.68 -10.41 -8.85
N ALA A 19 -5.43 -9.36 -8.53
CA ALA A 19 -6.23 -8.64 -9.52
C ALA A 19 -5.33 -7.85 -10.49
N ALA A 20 -4.30 -7.19 -9.97
CA ALA A 20 -3.38 -6.39 -10.78
C ALA A 20 -2.62 -7.20 -11.84
N VAL A 21 -2.19 -8.42 -11.50
CA VAL A 21 -1.41 -9.27 -12.42
C VAL A 21 -2.26 -10.14 -13.35
N CYS A 22 -3.59 -10.16 -13.19
CA CYS A 22 -4.47 -11.00 -14.00
C CYS A 22 -4.53 -10.49 -15.44
N PRO A 23 -4.02 -11.25 -16.43
CA PRO A 23 -4.00 -10.80 -17.84
C PRO A 23 -5.40 -10.75 -18.45
N ALA A 24 -6.29 -11.62 -17.99
CA ALA A 24 -7.67 -11.71 -18.48
C ALA A 24 -8.65 -10.79 -17.74
N ASN A 25 -8.18 -9.96 -16.78
CA ASN A 25 -9.03 -9.15 -15.90
C ASN A 25 -10.17 -9.97 -15.23
N ALA A 26 -9.91 -11.25 -14.97
CA ALA A 26 -10.87 -12.17 -14.38
C ALA A 26 -11.01 -12.00 -12.85
N ILE A 27 -10.23 -11.12 -12.22
CA ILE A 27 -10.27 -10.92 -10.76
C ILE A 27 -10.58 -9.47 -10.48
N VAL A 28 -11.62 -9.24 -9.69
CA VAL A 28 -12.00 -7.93 -9.18
C VAL A 28 -11.90 -7.90 -7.65
N MET A 29 -11.58 -6.74 -7.08
CA MET A 29 -11.57 -6.55 -5.64
C MET A 29 -12.92 -5.98 -5.20
N VAL A 30 -13.67 -6.75 -4.40
CA VAL A 30 -15.01 -6.39 -3.94
C VAL A 30 -15.01 -6.24 -2.42
N LEU A 31 -15.68 -5.22 -1.92
CA LEU A 31 -15.87 -5.04 -0.48
C LEU A 31 -16.88 -6.09 0.03
N ASN A 32 -16.43 -6.96 0.94
CA ASN A 32 -17.28 -7.99 1.51
C ASN A 32 -18.17 -7.43 2.63
N GLU A 33 -19.06 -8.28 3.16
CA GLU A 33 -19.98 -7.92 4.26
C GLU A 33 -19.27 -7.49 5.54
N GLN A 34 -18.03 -7.93 5.74
CA GLN A 34 -17.20 -7.55 6.89
C GLN A 34 -16.48 -6.22 6.69
N GLY A 35 -16.56 -5.62 5.48
CA GLY A 35 -15.93 -4.35 5.15
C GLY A 35 -14.45 -4.46 4.77
N PHE A 36 -14.03 -5.58 4.20
CA PHE A 36 -12.70 -5.78 3.64
C PHE A 36 -12.77 -6.06 2.14
N TYR A 37 -11.86 -5.50 1.37
CA TYR A 37 -11.73 -5.90 -0.02
C TYR A 37 -11.27 -7.35 -0.14
N ARG A 38 -11.96 -8.11 -0.99
CA ARG A 38 -11.63 -9.52 -1.29
C ARG A 38 -11.65 -9.76 -2.79
N PRO A 39 -10.74 -10.60 -3.30
CA PRO A 39 -10.75 -10.97 -4.70
C PRO A 39 -11.97 -11.86 -5.01
N VAL A 40 -12.69 -11.51 -6.05
CA VAL A 40 -13.76 -12.32 -6.65
C VAL A 40 -13.31 -12.72 -8.04
N LEU A 41 -13.38 -14.01 -8.35
CA LEU A 41 -12.98 -14.57 -9.62
C LEU A 41 -14.19 -14.74 -10.54
N ASP A 42 -14.10 -14.19 -11.73
CA ASP A 42 -14.94 -14.51 -12.87
C ASP A 42 -14.35 -15.76 -13.56
N VAL A 43 -14.99 -16.90 -13.36
CA VAL A 43 -14.50 -18.19 -13.85
C VAL A 43 -14.54 -18.29 -15.36
N ASP A 44 -15.50 -17.62 -16.00
CA ASP A 44 -15.68 -17.64 -17.46
C ASP A 44 -14.56 -16.86 -18.18
N LYS A 45 -14.00 -15.86 -17.53
CA LYS A 45 -12.84 -15.10 -18.02
C LYS A 45 -11.50 -15.72 -17.64
N CYS A 46 -11.48 -16.64 -16.68
CA CYS A 46 -10.24 -17.19 -16.15
C CYS A 46 -9.55 -18.11 -17.15
N VAL A 47 -8.35 -17.77 -17.56
CA VAL A 47 -7.50 -18.59 -18.46
C VAL A 47 -6.55 -19.54 -17.69
N ASP A 48 -6.76 -19.71 -16.42
CA ASP A 48 -6.05 -20.62 -15.49
C ASP A 48 -4.51 -20.55 -15.54
N CYS A 49 -3.97 -19.37 -15.84
CA CYS A 49 -2.52 -19.13 -16.00
C CYS A 49 -1.73 -19.17 -14.68
N SER A 50 -2.38 -19.25 -13.53
CA SER A 50 -1.82 -19.32 -12.18
C SER A 50 -0.98 -18.10 -11.75
N LEU A 51 -0.96 -16.98 -12.49
CA LEU A 51 -0.18 -15.80 -12.10
C LEU A 51 -0.64 -15.23 -10.75
N CYS A 52 -1.94 -15.23 -10.49
CA CYS A 52 -2.52 -14.73 -9.26
C CYS A 52 -2.03 -15.48 -8.00
N THR A 53 -1.82 -16.79 -8.08
CA THR A 53 -1.29 -17.59 -6.98
C THR A 53 0.21 -17.45 -6.85
N LYS A 54 0.94 -17.31 -7.94
CA LYS A 54 2.41 -17.18 -7.97
C LYS A 54 2.94 -15.87 -7.39
N VAL A 55 2.10 -14.85 -7.27
CA VAL A 55 2.47 -13.57 -6.66
C VAL A 55 1.85 -13.39 -5.28
N CYS A 56 1.00 -14.30 -4.86
CA CYS A 56 0.22 -14.16 -3.64
C CYS A 56 0.92 -14.81 -2.45
N TYR A 57 1.21 -14.02 -1.44
CA TYR A 57 1.70 -14.45 -0.14
C TYR A 57 0.88 -15.60 0.47
N LYS A 58 -0.43 -15.64 0.23
CA LYS A 58 -1.36 -16.65 0.72
C LYS A 58 -0.96 -18.10 0.34
N TYR A 59 -0.27 -18.27 -0.80
CA TYR A 59 0.13 -19.56 -1.36
C TYR A 59 1.65 -19.81 -1.28
N ASP A 60 2.40 -18.96 -0.61
CA ASP A 60 3.84 -19.08 -0.51
C ASP A 60 4.27 -19.41 0.92
N ASP A 61 5.23 -20.33 1.06
CA ASP A 61 5.84 -20.67 2.35
C ASP A 61 6.87 -19.58 2.72
N VAL A 62 6.35 -18.45 3.15
CA VAL A 62 7.18 -17.31 3.57
C VAL A 62 7.55 -17.50 5.03
N LYS A 63 8.84 -17.72 5.28
CA LYS A 63 9.38 -17.73 6.64
C LYS A 63 9.40 -16.31 7.22
N PRO A 64 9.15 -16.15 8.53
CA PRO A 64 9.35 -14.86 9.19
C PRO A 64 10.75 -14.34 8.96
N TYR A 65 10.86 -13.06 8.64
CA TYR A 65 12.14 -12.41 8.47
C TYR A 65 12.82 -12.24 9.83
N ASN A 66 14.03 -12.77 9.96
CA ASN A 66 14.84 -12.63 11.18
C ASN A 66 15.95 -11.60 10.94
N ILE A 67 15.77 -10.41 11.48
CA ILE A 67 16.75 -9.32 11.36
C ILE A 67 18.13 -9.73 11.91
N ALA A 68 18.18 -10.56 12.94
CA ALA A 68 19.45 -10.97 13.54
C ALA A 68 20.33 -11.83 12.61
N GLU A 69 19.74 -12.48 11.60
CA GLU A 69 20.45 -13.26 10.59
C GLU A 69 21.02 -12.39 9.45
N HIS A 70 20.62 -11.12 9.37
CA HIS A 70 20.96 -10.19 8.28
C HIS A 70 21.83 -9.04 8.80
N LYS A 71 23.11 -9.33 9.08
CA LYS A 71 24.08 -8.34 9.59
C LYS A 71 24.37 -7.21 8.61
N GLU A 72 24.07 -7.39 7.33
CA GLU A 72 24.23 -6.40 6.26
C GLU A 72 23.16 -5.32 6.27
N ILE A 73 22.11 -5.45 7.09
CA ILE A 73 21.04 -4.46 7.15
C ILE A 73 21.47 -3.27 7.98
N LEU A 74 21.51 -2.12 7.34
CA LEU A 74 21.73 -0.84 8.01
C LEU A 74 20.42 -0.34 8.63
N MET A 75 20.39 -0.22 9.96
CA MET A 75 19.30 0.38 10.69
C MET A 75 19.62 1.83 11.04
N LEU A 76 18.76 2.76 10.62
CA LEU A 76 18.94 4.18 10.85
C LEU A 76 17.69 4.77 11.52
N ALA A 77 17.88 5.59 12.54
CA ALA A 77 16.84 6.47 13.05
C ALA A 77 16.96 7.82 12.32
N CYS A 78 15.93 8.20 11.58
CA CYS A 78 15.94 9.39 10.74
C CYS A 78 14.67 10.21 10.91
N GLN A 79 14.81 11.54 10.83
CA GLN A 79 13.69 12.47 10.78
C GLN A 79 14.00 13.66 9.87
N ALA A 80 12.96 14.36 9.44
CA ALA A 80 13.09 15.63 8.74
C ALA A 80 13.83 16.65 9.60
N ARG A 81 14.64 17.52 8.99
CA ARG A 81 15.35 18.58 9.70
C ARG A 81 14.48 19.80 9.96
N ASP A 82 13.50 20.03 9.09
CA ASP A 82 12.64 21.20 9.20
C ASP A 82 11.34 20.89 9.95
N ASN A 83 10.97 21.79 10.86
CA ASN A 83 9.78 21.65 11.69
C ASN A 83 8.47 21.70 10.88
N ALA A 84 8.44 22.35 9.72
CA ALA A 84 7.23 22.41 8.89
C ALA A 84 6.90 21.02 8.34
N THR A 85 7.90 20.27 7.90
CA THR A 85 7.71 18.88 7.48
C THR A 85 7.34 18.00 8.67
N LEU A 86 8.05 18.09 9.80
CA LEU A 86 7.75 17.28 10.99
C LEU A 86 6.32 17.49 11.49
N ASN A 87 5.85 18.72 11.55
CA ASN A 87 4.51 19.06 12.04
C ASN A 87 3.38 18.65 11.07
N THR A 88 3.70 18.26 9.85
CA THR A 88 2.71 17.90 8.81
C THR A 88 2.86 16.47 8.33
N THR A 89 3.79 15.70 8.89
CA THR A 89 3.99 14.27 8.57
C THR A 89 3.81 13.42 9.81
N THR A 90 3.51 12.15 9.60
CA THR A 90 3.51 11.16 10.66
C THR A 90 4.94 10.71 10.92
N SER A 91 5.31 10.55 12.18
CA SER A 91 6.65 10.13 12.58
C SER A 91 7.75 11.07 12.01
N GLY A 92 8.88 10.57 11.57
CA GLY A 92 10.00 11.37 11.07
C GLY A 92 9.84 12.01 9.69
N GLY A 93 8.75 11.77 8.95
CA GLY A 93 8.52 12.35 7.62
C GLY A 93 9.40 11.77 6.49
N ILE A 94 10.13 10.70 6.74
CA ILE A 94 11.14 10.19 5.80
C ILE A 94 10.53 9.67 4.50
N ALA A 95 9.40 8.96 4.54
CA ALA A 95 8.75 8.46 3.32
C ALA A 95 8.36 9.61 2.38
N TYR A 96 7.83 10.72 2.93
CA TYR A 96 7.52 11.92 2.17
C TYR A 96 8.76 12.57 1.55
N LEU A 97 9.82 12.77 2.33
CA LEU A 97 11.06 13.37 1.84
C LEU A 97 11.73 12.51 0.78
N LEU A 98 11.71 11.18 0.96
CA LEU A 98 12.21 10.22 -0.02
C LEU A 98 11.42 10.31 -1.33
N ALA A 99 10.08 10.36 -1.26
CA ALA A 99 9.25 10.52 -2.44
C ALA A 99 9.58 11.80 -3.21
N LYS A 100 9.70 12.94 -2.51
CA LYS A 100 10.10 14.22 -3.16
C LYS A 100 11.47 14.15 -3.79
N ALA A 101 12.46 13.61 -3.09
CA ALA A 101 13.83 13.51 -3.59
C ALA A 101 13.90 12.63 -4.85
N LEU A 102 13.20 11.50 -4.86
CA LEU A 102 13.16 10.58 -6.00
C LEU A 102 12.37 11.17 -7.17
N TYR A 103 11.26 11.87 -6.90
CA TYR A 103 10.52 12.56 -7.95
C TYR A 103 11.40 13.57 -8.70
N ARG A 104 12.17 14.39 -7.97
CA ARG A 104 13.14 15.34 -8.54
C ARG A 104 14.28 14.67 -9.32
N GLN A 105 14.55 13.39 -9.06
CA GLN A 105 15.47 12.56 -9.82
C GLN A 105 14.82 11.85 -11.02
N GLY A 106 13.56 12.16 -11.33
CA GLY A 106 12.82 11.62 -12.48
C GLY A 106 12.15 10.27 -12.23
N TYR A 107 11.96 9.87 -10.98
CA TYR A 107 11.15 8.68 -10.68
C TYR A 107 9.66 8.99 -10.74
N LYS A 108 8.87 8.08 -11.31
CA LYS A 108 7.44 8.02 -11.03
C LYS A 108 7.24 7.66 -9.56
N CYS A 109 6.44 8.42 -8.83
CA CYS A 109 6.16 8.16 -7.42
C CYS A 109 4.74 7.62 -7.24
N ILE A 110 4.62 6.44 -6.67
CA ILE A 110 3.34 5.81 -6.36
C ILE A 110 3.21 5.71 -4.85
N GLY A 111 2.19 6.36 -4.31
CA GLY A 111 1.90 6.40 -2.88
C GLY A 111 0.40 6.32 -2.60
N VAL A 112 0.03 6.47 -1.33
CA VAL A 112 -1.35 6.36 -0.89
C VAL A 112 -1.91 7.73 -0.55
N VAL A 113 -3.04 8.07 -1.15
CA VAL A 113 -3.84 9.25 -0.79
C VAL A 113 -5.11 8.84 -0.05
N TYR A 114 -5.62 9.75 0.77
CA TYR A 114 -6.95 9.62 1.36
C TYR A 114 -7.95 10.39 0.49
N ASP A 115 -9.01 9.71 0.09
CA ASP A 115 -10.11 10.32 -0.66
C ASP A 115 -11.23 10.69 0.31
N THR A 116 -11.50 11.99 0.40
CA THR A 116 -12.52 12.54 1.31
C THR A 116 -13.95 12.39 0.83
N LEU A 117 -14.13 12.01 -0.42
CA LEU A 117 -15.47 11.84 -1.02
C LEU A 117 -16.11 10.53 -0.56
N ASP A 118 -15.31 9.48 -0.49
CA ASP A 118 -15.76 8.15 -0.08
C ASP A 118 -15.09 7.63 1.20
N ASP A 119 -14.32 8.49 1.87
CA ASP A 119 -13.58 8.18 3.10
C ASP A 119 -12.73 6.90 2.97
N SER A 120 -12.02 6.77 1.87
CA SER A 120 -11.20 5.61 1.52
C SER A 120 -9.74 5.98 1.27
N ALA A 121 -8.86 4.98 1.25
CA ALA A 121 -7.47 5.14 0.83
C ALA A 121 -7.25 4.51 -0.55
N LYS A 122 -6.48 5.19 -1.40
CA LYS A 122 -6.22 4.75 -2.78
C LYS A 122 -4.74 4.92 -3.13
N HIS A 123 -4.17 3.93 -3.81
CA HIS A 123 -2.86 4.12 -4.43
C HIS A 123 -3.01 4.96 -5.69
N VAL A 124 -2.17 5.96 -5.81
CA VAL A 124 -2.11 6.84 -7.00
C VAL A 124 -0.67 7.07 -7.43
N CYS A 125 -0.48 7.33 -8.72
CA CYS A 125 0.77 7.85 -9.25
C CYS A 125 0.71 9.38 -9.20
N ALA A 126 1.69 10.02 -8.58
CA ALA A 126 1.80 11.46 -8.58
C ALA A 126 1.96 11.97 -10.02
N ALA A 127 1.13 12.92 -10.43
CA ALA A 127 1.24 13.58 -11.72
C ALA A 127 2.26 14.71 -11.67
N ASP A 128 2.35 15.39 -10.53
CA ASP A 128 3.37 16.41 -10.27
C ASP A 128 3.92 16.32 -8.82
N GLU A 129 4.92 17.15 -8.47
CA GLU A 129 5.52 17.16 -7.14
C GLU A 129 4.53 17.54 -6.02
N LYS A 130 3.48 18.31 -6.34
CA LYS A 130 2.48 18.74 -5.36
C LYS A 130 1.61 17.61 -4.90
N ASP A 131 1.38 16.61 -5.76
CA ASP A 131 0.61 15.42 -5.41
C ASP A 131 1.24 14.62 -4.28
N ILE A 132 2.58 14.71 -4.13
CA ILE A 132 3.31 14.01 -3.06
C ILE A 132 2.92 14.54 -1.68
N GLU A 133 2.42 15.76 -1.57
CA GLU A 133 1.89 16.31 -0.31
C GLU A 133 0.72 15.46 0.23
N TYR A 134 -0.08 14.86 -0.64
CA TYR A 134 -1.19 13.98 -0.24
C TYR A 134 -0.74 12.59 0.22
N PHE A 135 0.53 12.23 0.02
CA PHE A 135 1.09 10.98 0.55
C PHE A 135 1.38 11.06 2.04
N LYS A 136 1.50 12.26 2.60
CA LYS A 136 1.72 12.50 4.03
C LYS A 136 0.63 11.86 4.89
N GLY A 137 1.00 11.49 6.08
CA GLY A 137 0.11 10.89 7.07
C GLY A 137 -0.20 9.41 6.80
N SER A 138 -0.13 8.60 7.83
CA SER A 138 -0.48 7.18 7.76
C SER A 138 -1.99 7.00 7.57
N LYS A 139 -2.38 6.13 6.64
CA LYS A 139 -3.79 5.79 6.38
C LYS A 139 -4.02 4.38 6.93
N TYR A 140 -4.51 4.28 8.18
CA TYR A 140 -4.71 3.01 8.90
C TYR A 140 -5.95 2.24 8.41
N ILE A 141 -6.18 2.24 7.10
CA ILE A 141 -7.26 1.51 6.43
C ILE A 141 -6.73 0.82 5.17
N GLN A 142 -7.46 -0.16 4.67
CA GLN A 142 -7.12 -0.79 3.40
C GLN A 142 -7.11 0.23 2.26
N SER A 143 -6.02 0.27 1.51
CA SER A 143 -5.93 1.07 0.29
C SER A 143 -6.36 0.27 -0.94
N MET A 144 -7.14 0.89 -1.81
CA MET A 144 -7.45 0.34 -3.13
C MET A 144 -6.21 0.47 -4.03
N THR A 145 -5.67 -0.67 -4.44
CA THR A 145 -4.43 -0.75 -5.24
C THR A 145 -4.69 -1.00 -6.71
N TYR A 146 -5.79 -1.70 -7.00
CA TYR A 146 -6.00 -2.37 -8.28
C TYR A 146 -5.80 -1.49 -9.51
N PRO A 147 -6.45 -0.31 -9.67
CA PRO A 147 -6.29 0.44 -10.92
C PRO A 147 -4.84 0.89 -11.16
N THR A 148 -4.18 1.35 -10.09
CA THR A 148 -2.81 1.87 -10.16
C THR A 148 -1.80 0.75 -10.38
N PHE A 149 -1.91 -0.35 -9.62
CA PHE A 149 -1.01 -1.49 -9.78
C PHE A 149 -1.17 -2.16 -11.14
N LYS A 150 -2.41 -2.28 -11.64
CA LYS A 150 -2.66 -2.85 -12.97
C LYS A 150 -1.92 -2.06 -14.04
N ARG A 151 -2.07 -0.72 -14.05
CA ARG A 151 -1.39 0.14 -15.01
C ARG A 151 0.14 0.10 -14.85
N MET A 152 0.65 0.24 -13.62
CA MET A 152 2.09 0.19 -13.32
C MET A 152 2.75 -1.11 -13.79
N LEU A 153 2.04 -2.23 -13.71
CA LEU A 153 2.54 -3.56 -14.05
C LEU A 153 2.26 -3.95 -15.52
N ASP A 154 1.63 -3.08 -16.29
CA ASP A 154 1.39 -3.32 -17.70
C ASP A 154 2.72 -3.43 -18.45
N LYS A 155 2.83 -4.44 -19.31
CA LYS A 155 4.04 -4.68 -20.10
C LYS A 155 4.24 -3.66 -21.22
N GLU A 156 3.15 -3.05 -21.68
CA GLU A 156 3.16 -2.03 -22.75
C GLU A 156 3.48 -0.63 -22.21
N GLU A 157 3.40 -0.42 -20.90
CA GLU A 157 3.81 0.84 -20.27
C GLU A 157 5.31 1.09 -20.48
N LYS A 158 5.63 2.33 -20.82
CA LYS A 158 7.02 2.78 -20.96
C LYS A 158 7.82 2.43 -19.69
N ARG A 159 8.99 1.86 -19.88
CA ARG A 159 9.89 1.58 -18.77
C ARG A 159 10.41 2.89 -18.19
N GLU A 160 10.02 3.18 -16.98
CA GLU A 160 10.46 4.36 -16.22
C GLU A 160 10.84 3.92 -14.82
N LYS A 161 11.86 4.58 -14.26
CA LYS A 161 12.20 4.38 -12.85
C LYS A 161 11.00 4.75 -11.99
N THR A 162 10.59 3.83 -11.13
CA THR A 162 9.39 4.01 -10.31
C THR A 162 9.72 3.72 -8.85
N VAL A 163 9.26 4.56 -7.94
CA VAL A 163 9.22 4.23 -6.51
C VAL A 163 7.78 3.91 -6.11
N LEU A 164 7.60 2.79 -5.43
CA LEU A 164 6.33 2.36 -4.88
C LEU A 164 6.42 2.30 -3.35
N PHE A 165 5.54 3.05 -2.69
CA PHE A 165 5.30 2.96 -1.25
C PHE A 165 4.09 2.08 -0.99
N GLY A 166 4.21 1.09 -0.08
CA GLY A 166 3.12 0.17 0.21
C GLY A 166 3.33 -0.60 1.51
N THR A 167 2.37 -1.42 1.85
CA THR A 167 2.48 -2.37 2.96
C THR A 167 3.26 -3.62 2.52
N PRO A 168 3.85 -4.41 3.45
CA PRO A 168 4.68 -5.57 3.08
C PRO A 168 3.99 -6.55 2.14
N CYS A 169 2.69 -6.81 2.33
CA CYS A 169 1.95 -7.72 1.44
C CYS A 169 1.76 -7.17 0.01
N GLN A 170 1.65 -5.85 -0.13
CA GLN A 170 1.56 -5.17 -1.44
C GLN A 170 2.91 -5.21 -2.14
N ILE A 171 3.97 -4.84 -1.43
CA ILE A 171 5.35 -4.86 -1.93
C ILE A 171 5.76 -6.27 -2.34
N TYR A 172 5.44 -7.28 -1.52
CA TYR A 172 5.69 -8.69 -1.82
C TYR A 172 5.09 -9.11 -3.17
N ALA A 173 3.81 -8.84 -3.37
CA ALA A 173 3.12 -9.22 -4.61
C ALA A 173 3.73 -8.54 -5.84
N VAL A 174 4.04 -7.26 -5.74
CA VAL A 174 4.67 -6.48 -6.80
C VAL A 174 6.08 -6.99 -7.09
N ASP A 175 6.91 -7.22 -6.07
CA ASP A 175 8.28 -7.74 -6.22
C ASP A 175 8.31 -9.09 -6.95
N LYS A 176 7.45 -10.03 -6.52
CA LYS A 176 7.31 -11.34 -7.18
C LYS A 176 6.95 -11.21 -8.65
N PHE A 177 6.04 -10.32 -9.00
CA PHE A 177 5.64 -10.12 -10.39
C PHE A 177 6.74 -9.44 -11.21
N LEU A 178 7.35 -8.38 -10.69
CA LEU A 178 8.43 -7.65 -11.37
C LEU A 178 9.63 -8.55 -11.67
N LYS A 179 9.98 -9.47 -10.77
CA LYS A 179 11.02 -10.49 -11.00
C LYS A 179 10.65 -11.40 -12.18
N ARG A 180 9.39 -11.80 -12.31
CA ARG A 180 8.92 -12.66 -13.41
C ARG A 180 8.94 -11.99 -14.77
N ILE A 181 8.75 -10.67 -14.82
CA ILE A 181 8.74 -9.90 -16.09
C ILE A 181 10.06 -9.16 -16.35
N ASN A 182 11.12 -9.46 -15.59
CA ASN A 182 12.45 -8.84 -15.69
C ASN A 182 12.42 -7.30 -15.63
N ARG A 183 11.57 -6.76 -14.74
CA ARG A 183 11.44 -5.31 -14.50
C ARG A 183 11.80 -4.91 -13.07
N ARG A 184 12.34 -5.81 -12.25
CA ARG A 184 12.65 -5.53 -10.84
C ARG A 184 13.58 -4.33 -10.65
N ASN A 185 14.56 -4.17 -11.54
CA ASN A 185 15.53 -3.09 -11.48
C ASN A 185 15.00 -1.71 -11.87
N ASP A 186 13.80 -1.65 -12.50
CA ASP A 186 13.13 -0.40 -12.80
C ASP A 186 12.47 0.21 -11.54
N PHE A 187 12.36 -0.56 -10.44
CA PHE A 187 11.58 -0.21 -9.26
C PHE A 187 12.40 -0.11 -7.99
N LEU A 188 12.20 0.98 -7.25
CA LEU A 188 12.51 1.07 -5.83
C LEU A 188 11.22 0.76 -5.04
N LEU A 189 11.26 -0.33 -4.27
CA LEU A 189 10.14 -0.75 -3.45
C LEU A 189 10.40 -0.34 -2.00
N VAL A 190 9.46 0.39 -1.43
CA VAL A 190 9.53 0.90 -0.06
C VAL A 190 8.32 0.38 0.70
N ASP A 191 8.53 -0.50 1.65
CA ASP A 191 7.48 -0.95 2.53
C ASP A 191 7.49 -0.20 3.87
N ILE A 192 6.33 -0.18 4.49
CA ILE A 192 6.11 0.40 5.82
C ILE A 192 5.69 -0.70 6.79
N TYR A 193 6.02 -0.57 8.06
CA TYR A 193 5.51 -1.49 9.06
C TYR A 193 3.99 -1.52 9.06
N CYS A 194 3.41 -2.71 9.10
CA CYS A 194 1.96 -2.90 9.04
C CYS A 194 1.53 -3.95 10.06
N HIS A 195 0.68 -3.55 10.98
CA HIS A 195 0.06 -4.42 12.00
C HIS A 195 -1.36 -4.86 11.62
N GLY A 196 -1.77 -4.62 10.38
CA GLY A 196 -3.14 -4.83 9.91
C GLY A 196 -3.91 -3.51 9.79
N CYS A 197 -5.19 -3.63 9.49
CA CYS A 197 -6.08 -2.47 9.36
C CYS A 197 -7.50 -2.83 9.82
N PRO A 198 -8.26 -1.86 10.32
CA PRO A 198 -9.66 -2.06 10.64
C PRO A 198 -10.50 -2.27 9.37
N SER A 199 -11.70 -2.76 9.56
CA SER A 199 -12.71 -2.83 8.51
C SER A 199 -13.11 -1.42 8.05
N LEU A 200 -13.32 -1.24 6.74
CA LEU A 200 -13.82 0.03 6.20
C LEU A 200 -15.20 0.39 6.76
N LYS A 201 -16.03 -0.59 7.11
CA LYS A 201 -17.31 -0.31 7.78
C LYS A 201 -17.14 0.33 9.14
N ILE A 202 -16.16 -0.13 9.93
CA ILE A 202 -15.83 0.49 11.23
C ILE A 202 -15.26 1.90 10.99
N TRP A 203 -14.37 2.06 10.02
CA TRP A 203 -13.82 3.35 9.66
C TRP A 203 -14.90 4.35 9.26
N HIS A 204 -15.81 3.98 8.34
CA HIS A 204 -16.90 4.85 7.90
C HIS A 204 -17.82 5.23 9.06
N LYS A 205 -18.14 4.28 9.95
CA LYS A 205 -18.95 4.58 11.14
C LYS A 205 -18.23 5.59 12.04
N TYR A 206 -16.94 5.39 12.29
CA TYR A 206 -16.12 6.31 13.08
C TYR A 206 -16.11 7.71 12.46
N VAL A 207 -15.83 7.83 11.16
CA VAL A 207 -15.82 9.12 10.46
C VAL A 207 -17.17 9.80 10.49
N GLN A 208 -18.27 9.05 10.35
CA GLN A 208 -19.63 9.61 10.45
C GLN A 208 -19.89 10.19 11.84
N GLU A 209 -19.50 9.50 12.92
CA GLU A 209 -19.66 10.03 14.29
C GLU A 209 -18.82 11.29 14.50
N ILE A 210 -17.58 11.30 14.04
CA ILE A 210 -16.72 12.48 14.11
C ILE A 210 -17.31 13.67 13.32
N LYS A 211 -17.83 13.43 12.10
CA LYS A 211 -18.48 14.48 11.30
C LYS A 211 -19.69 15.09 12.00
N LYS A 212 -20.42 14.35 12.85
CA LYS A 212 -21.51 14.88 13.66
C LYS A 212 -21.02 15.78 14.80
N LEU A 213 -19.89 15.41 15.42
CA LEU A 213 -19.33 16.12 16.56
C LEU A 213 -18.58 17.40 16.15
N ILE A 214 -18.00 17.44 14.97
CA ILE A 214 -17.12 18.51 14.50
C ILE A 214 -17.73 19.17 13.27
N LYS A 215 -18.18 20.43 13.38
CA LYS A 215 -18.80 21.20 12.27
C LYS A 215 -17.87 21.37 11.05
N LYS A 216 -16.56 21.27 11.21
CA LYS A 216 -15.55 21.28 10.13
C LYS A 216 -14.42 20.30 10.50
N PRO A 217 -14.55 19.01 10.20
CA PRO A 217 -13.46 18.07 10.45
C PRO A 217 -12.27 18.45 9.56
N ARG A 218 -11.22 18.98 10.17
CA ARG A 218 -9.90 18.97 9.54
C ARG A 218 -9.34 17.57 9.71
N PHE A 219 -8.70 17.06 8.68
CA PHE A 219 -8.09 15.72 8.59
C PHE A 219 -7.00 15.43 9.65
N CYS A 220 -6.90 16.22 10.70
CA CYS A 220 -5.96 16.08 11.80
C CYS A 220 -6.19 14.83 12.69
N LEU A 221 -7.33 14.16 12.55
CA LEU A 221 -7.68 13.01 13.42
C LEU A 221 -6.84 11.75 13.20
N LEU A 222 -6.22 11.62 12.04
CA LEU A 222 -5.27 10.53 11.79
C LEU A 222 -3.91 10.76 12.49
N TYR A 223 -3.62 11.98 12.91
CA TYR A 223 -2.39 12.34 13.61
C TYR A 223 -2.42 12.05 15.10
N THR A 224 -3.59 12.09 15.74
CA THR A 224 -3.71 11.99 17.20
C THR A 224 -3.86 10.56 17.71
N SER A 225 -3.96 9.58 16.81
CA SER A 225 -4.14 8.16 17.14
C SER A 225 -2.98 7.27 16.67
N ASP A 226 -1.83 7.85 16.33
CA ASP A 226 -0.64 7.08 15.99
C ASP A 226 0.02 6.56 17.27
N ALA A 227 -0.09 5.25 17.51
CA ALA A 227 0.56 4.59 18.63
C ALA A 227 2.10 4.72 18.60
N ALA A 228 2.68 5.10 17.45
CA ALA A 228 4.10 5.42 17.34
C ALA A 228 4.45 6.79 17.98
N ASP A 229 3.49 7.71 18.07
CA ASP A 229 3.69 9.00 18.75
C ASP A 229 3.64 8.85 20.28
N ASP A 230 2.97 7.83 20.82
CA ASP A 230 2.92 7.54 22.26
C ASP A 230 4.26 7.02 22.80
N LEU A 231 5.12 6.47 21.97
CA LEU A 231 6.46 6.01 22.35
C LEU A 231 7.50 7.15 22.45
N THR A 232 7.17 8.34 21.96
CA THR A 232 8.06 9.53 22.06
C THR A 232 7.77 10.43 23.25
N ARG A 233 6.74 10.12 24.04
CA ARG A 233 6.43 10.77 25.32
C ARG A 233 6.87 9.90 26.50
N VAL A 234 8.15 9.65 26.59
CA VAL A 234 8.75 9.19 27.85
C VAL A 234 9.53 10.40 28.37
N ASP A 235 8.96 11.03 29.41
CA ASP A 235 9.62 12.05 30.20
C ASP A 235 10.90 11.50 30.89
#